data_11df852c7eee39057b87cd7142dfba51
#
_entry.id   11df852c7eee39057b87cd7142dfba51
#
_cell.length_a   1.000
_cell.length_b   1.000
_cell.length_c   1.000
_cell.angle_alpha   90.00
_cell.angle_beta   90.00
_cell.angle_gamma   90.00
#
_symmetry.space_group_name_H-M   'P 1'
#
loop_
_entity.id
_entity.type
_entity.pdbx_description
1 polymer ?
#
loop_
_entity_poly.entity_id
_entity_poly.type
_entity_poly.pdbx_seq_one_letter_code
_entity_poly.pdbx_strand_id
1 'polypeptide(L)'
;EYPDFISGESKLYDAGALIPIDEYWDNYPNIKNYLTEEQWDLFRQADGHIYWIPQFGVSQGQDTEVIHSGEAFWIQTRVLKWADYPEITTVDEYFDLLERYQEANPCLENGTPNIPFAILCDDWRYFCLENVPQFLDGYPNDGSCIVDPDTLQVIDYNTTPTAKRYYQKLNEEYKKGMISPETFLDTYEEYLEDRLSPTGLTLDEL
;
A
#
# COMPACT_ATOMS: atom_id res chain seq x y z
N GLU A 1 -23.71 2.08 6.33
CA GLU A 1 -23.15 1.67 5.03
C GLU A 1 -22.29 2.81 4.52
N TYR A 2 -21.05 2.52 4.17
CA TYR A 2 -20.17 3.49 3.52
C TYR A 2 -20.70 3.73 2.10
N PRO A 3 -20.87 4.97 1.68
CA PRO A 3 -21.21 5.26 0.31
C PRO A 3 -20.05 4.81 -0.59
N ASP A 4 -20.41 4.25 -1.73
CA ASP A 4 -19.46 3.81 -2.75
C ASP A 4 -18.50 4.94 -3.12
N PHE A 5 -17.22 4.69 -3.08
CA PHE A 5 -16.13 5.65 -3.17
C PHE A 5 -16.18 6.57 -4.41
N ILE A 6 -16.78 6.13 -5.48
CA ILE A 6 -16.75 6.86 -6.77
C ILE A 6 -17.76 8.01 -6.86
N SER A 7 -18.74 8.07 -5.98
CA SER A 7 -19.76 9.13 -6.03
C SER A 7 -20.66 9.22 -4.79
N GLY A 8 -20.29 8.52 -3.71
CA GLY A 8 -21.17 8.36 -2.56
C GLY A 8 -21.36 9.62 -1.76
N GLU A 9 -20.27 10.29 -1.39
CA GLU A 9 -20.31 11.53 -0.61
C GLU A 9 -20.98 12.67 -1.37
N SER A 10 -20.70 12.81 -2.66
CA SER A 10 -21.34 13.84 -3.51
C SER A 10 -22.85 13.63 -3.61
N LYS A 11 -23.30 12.40 -3.77
CA LYS A 11 -24.74 12.08 -3.81
C LYS A 11 -25.42 12.36 -2.47
N LEU A 12 -24.76 12.07 -1.37
CA LEU A 12 -25.30 12.34 -0.04
C LEU A 12 -25.37 13.85 0.23
N TYR A 13 -24.33 14.58 -0.20
CA TYR A 13 -24.32 16.05 -0.12
C TYR A 13 -25.45 16.66 -0.95
N ASP A 14 -25.57 16.29 -2.22
CA ASP A 14 -26.60 16.78 -3.14
C ASP A 14 -28.02 16.46 -2.66
N ALA A 15 -28.18 15.33 -2.00
CA ALA A 15 -29.45 14.92 -1.39
C ALA A 15 -29.76 15.62 -0.06
N GLY A 16 -28.83 16.43 0.47
CA GLY A 16 -28.97 17.07 1.79
C GLY A 16 -29.01 16.08 2.95
N ALA A 17 -28.38 14.91 2.76
CA ALA A 17 -28.34 13.83 3.77
C ALA A 17 -27.21 13.99 4.78
N LEU A 18 -26.27 14.89 4.54
CA LEU A 18 -25.15 15.19 5.43
C LEU A 18 -25.43 16.43 6.27
N ILE A 19 -24.89 16.45 7.48
CA ILE A 19 -24.91 17.64 8.34
C ILE A 19 -23.55 18.35 8.28
N PRO A 20 -23.49 19.69 8.30
CA PRO A 20 -22.24 20.42 8.34
C PRO A 20 -21.53 20.20 9.67
N ILE A 21 -20.31 19.65 9.64
CA ILE A 21 -19.55 19.33 10.86
C ILE A 21 -18.90 20.57 11.49
N ASP A 22 -18.60 21.59 10.70
CA ASP A 22 -17.99 22.83 11.14
C ASP A 22 -18.91 23.66 12.07
N GLU A 23 -20.22 23.44 12.06
CA GLU A 23 -21.15 24.04 13.01
C GLU A 23 -20.98 23.49 14.45
N TYR A 24 -20.40 22.30 14.58
CA TYR A 24 -20.31 21.59 15.87
C TYR A 24 -18.90 21.53 16.42
N TRP A 25 -17.87 21.75 15.63
CA TRP A 25 -16.48 21.46 16.00
C TRP A 25 -15.91 22.36 17.10
N ASP A 26 -16.56 23.50 17.45
CA ASP A 26 -16.18 24.26 18.65
C ASP A 26 -16.39 23.44 19.93
N ASN A 27 -17.31 22.48 19.91
CA ASN A 27 -17.51 21.51 20.98
C ASN A 27 -16.51 20.32 20.90
N TYR A 28 -15.79 20.20 19.78
CA TYR A 28 -14.87 19.11 19.49
C TYR A 28 -13.51 19.64 18.99
N PRO A 29 -12.75 20.29 19.87
CA PRO A 29 -11.52 20.98 19.46
C PRO A 29 -10.48 20.04 18.84
N ASN A 30 -10.50 18.75 19.15
CA ASN A 30 -9.61 17.76 18.53
C ASN A 30 -9.87 17.59 17.03
N ILE A 31 -11.15 17.70 16.61
CA ILE A 31 -11.50 17.65 15.19
C ILE A 31 -11.07 18.97 14.53
N LYS A 32 -11.48 20.10 15.11
CA LYS A 32 -11.13 21.42 14.58
C LYS A 32 -9.64 21.61 14.39
N ASN A 33 -8.83 21.16 15.33
CA ASN A 33 -7.38 21.33 15.35
C ASN A 33 -6.62 20.23 14.61
N TYR A 34 -7.32 19.30 13.99
CA TYR A 34 -6.72 18.20 13.24
C TYR A 34 -6.00 18.69 11.97
N LEU A 35 -6.57 19.67 11.28
CA LEU A 35 -6.00 20.34 10.13
C LEU A 35 -5.87 21.87 10.41
N THR A 36 -5.03 22.54 9.65
CA THR A 36 -5.00 24.01 9.64
C THR A 36 -6.25 24.58 8.95
N GLU A 37 -6.51 25.88 9.16
CA GLU A 37 -7.66 26.53 8.52
C GLU A 37 -7.56 26.48 6.98
N GLU A 38 -6.35 26.69 6.43
CA GLU A 38 -6.11 26.60 4.99
C GLU A 38 -6.36 25.19 4.44
N GLN A 39 -6.00 24.16 5.23
CA GLN A 39 -6.28 22.78 4.86
C GLN A 39 -7.78 22.46 4.91
N TRP A 40 -8.49 22.91 5.95
CA TRP A 40 -9.93 22.77 6.04
C TRP A 40 -10.65 23.48 4.90
N ASP A 41 -10.19 24.63 4.45
CA ASP A 41 -10.78 25.35 3.32
C ASP A 41 -10.78 24.56 2.01
N LEU A 42 -9.83 23.60 1.84
CA LEU A 42 -9.83 22.69 0.68
C LEU A 42 -11.04 21.73 0.66
N PHE A 43 -11.61 21.45 1.83
CA PHE A 43 -12.78 20.56 1.97
C PHE A 43 -14.09 21.32 2.05
N ARG A 44 -14.05 22.64 2.05
CA ARG A 44 -15.23 23.48 2.12
C ARG A 44 -16.03 23.42 0.82
N GLN A 45 -17.30 23.08 0.96
CA GLN A 45 -18.20 22.96 -0.17
C GLN A 45 -18.70 24.33 -0.65
N ALA A 46 -19.43 24.35 -1.77
CA ALA A 46 -19.92 25.57 -2.41
C ALA A 46 -20.83 26.43 -1.51
N ASP A 47 -21.47 25.83 -0.53
CA ASP A 47 -22.31 26.52 0.48
C ASP A 47 -21.50 27.10 1.65
N GLY A 48 -20.20 26.88 1.66
CA GLY A 48 -19.28 27.39 2.69
C GLY A 48 -19.09 26.47 3.89
N HIS A 49 -19.68 25.29 3.90
CA HIS A 49 -19.61 24.34 5.00
C HIS A 49 -18.72 23.14 4.70
N ILE A 50 -18.34 22.40 5.76
CA ILE A 50 -17.52 21.18 5.70
C ILE A 50 -18.39 20.02 6.21
N TYR A 51 -18.44 18.93 5.44
CA TYR A 51 -19.33 17.81 5.68
C TYR A 51 -18.63 16.49 5.99
N TRP A 52 -17.32 16.39 5.75
CA TRP A 52 -16.54 15.18 5.99
C TRP A 52 -15.13 15.50 6.47
N ILE A 53 -14.53 14.53 7.12
CA ILE A 53 -13.15 14.56 7.58
C ILE A 53 -12.34 13.71 6.60
N PRO A 54 -11.21 14.19 6.05
CA PRO A 54 -10.37 13.38 5.19
C PRO A 54 -9.84 12.16 5.93
N GLN A 55 -9.92 11.01 5.30
CA GLN A 55 -9.56 9.73 5.92
C GLN A 55 -8.04 9.54 6.01
N PHE A 56 -7.32 9.90 4.98
CA PHE A 56 -5.87 9.84 4.94
C PHE A 56 -5.28 11.22 5.24
N GLY A 57 -5.55 11.67 6.46
CA GLY A 57 -5.06 12.96 6.90
C GLY A 57 -3.59 12.94 7.22
N VAL A 58 -2.77 12.58 6.25
CA VAL A 58 -1.38 12.98 6.27
C VAL A 58 -1.38 14.48 6.05
N SER A 59 -1.47 15.24 7.12
CA SER A 59 -1.22 16.67 7.06
C SER A 59 0.25 16.83 6.73
N GLN A 60 0.53 17.05 5.45
CA GLN A 60 1.89 17.27 4.96
C GLN A 60 2.57 18.34 5.82
N GLY A 61 3.68 17.96 6.47
CA GLY A 61 4.44 18.80 7.35
C GLY A 61 4.16 18.64 8.86
N GLN A 62 3.16 17.85 9.25
CA GLN A 62 2.91 17.52 10.66
C GLN A 62 3.27 16.07 10.99
N ASP A 63 3.10 15.15 10.05
CA ASP A 63 3.52 13.76 10.20
C ASP A 63 4.96 13.61 9.73
N THR A 64 5.87 13.50 10.67
CA THR A 64 7.29 13.29 10.42
C THR A 64 7.67 11.81 10.36
N GLU A 65 6.74 10.93 10.63
CA GLU A 65 6.94 9.48 10.59
C GLU A 65 6.20 8.89 9.40
N VAL A 66 6.95 8.22 8.52
CA VAL A 66 6.38 7.44 7.44
C VAL A 66 5.90 6.12 8.02
N ILE A 67 4.62 6.05 8.34
CA ILE A 67 4.01 4.80 8.81
C ILE A 67 3.60 4.00 7.59
N HIS A 68 4.37 2.99 7.27
CA HIS A 68 4.09 2.07 6.16
C HIS A 68 3.07 0.99 6.49
N SER A 69 2.27 1.16 7.50
CA SER A 69 1.07 0.37 7.91
C SER A 69 0.83 -0.96 7.17
N GLY A 70 1.85 -1.80 7.03
CA GLY A 70 1.72 -3.10 6.39
C GLY A 70 2.09 -3.17 4.91
N GLU A 71 2.27 -2.06 4.21
CA GLU A 71 2.73 -2.03 2.81
C GLU A 71 4.26 -1.96 2.75
N ALA A 72 4.91 -3.06 2.45
CA ALA A 72 6.37 -3.15 2.40
C ALA A 72 6.83 -4.39 1.65
N PHE A 73 8.10 -4.42 1.29
CA PHE A 73 8.79 -5.65 0.91
C PHE A 73 9.11 -6.45 2.17
N TRP A 74 8.31 -7.47 2.43
CA TRP A 74 8.46 -8.32 3.60
C TRP A 74 9.42 -9.46 3.34
N ILE A 75 10.27 -9.78 4.33
CA ILE A 75 11.15 -10.93 4.30
C ILE A 75 10.91 -11.75 5.56
N GLN A 76 10.69 -13.03 5.38
CA GLN A 76 10.56 -13.95 6.51
C GLN A 76 11.87 -13.99 7.30
N THR A 77 11.77 -13.96 8.63
CA THR A 77 12.93 -13.98 9.53
C THR A 77 13.86 -15.16 9.30
N ARG A 78 13.35 -16.32 8.86
CA ARG A 78 14.17 -17.49 8.52
C ARG A 78 15.11 -17.21 7.36
N VAL A 79 14.70 -16.43 6.35
CA VAL A 79 15.53 -16.04 5.20
C VAL A 79 16.64 -15.10 5.66
N LEU A 80 16.30 -14.10 6.48
CA LEU A 80 17.29 -13.19 7.05
C LEU A 80 18.31 -13.92 7.93
N LYS A 81 17.87 -14.83 8.78
CA LYS A 81 18.76 -15.67 9.61
C LYS A 81 19.70 -16.53 8.76
N TRP A 82 19.18 -17.15 7.70
CA TRP A 82 19.98 -17.96 6.79
C TRP A 82 21.09 -17.14 6.11
N ALA A 83 20.81 -15.89 5.77
CA ALA A 83 21.73 -14.98 5.10
C ALA A 83 22.57 -14.11 6.04
N ASP A 84 22.50 -14.33 7.36
CA ASP A 84 23.20 -13.54 8.38
C ASP A 84 22.83 -12.05 8.37
N TYR A 85 21.53 -11.75 8.19
CA TYR A 85 20.94 -10.39 8.23
C TYR A 85 21.64 -9.38 7.32
N PRO A 86 21.67 -9.61 6.00
CA PRO A 86 22.30 -8.70 5.07
C PRO A 86 21.58 -7.34 5.05
N GLU A 87 22.33 -6.30 4.76
CA GLU A 87 21.75 -5.02 4.41
C GLU A 87 21.14 -5.12 3.01
N ILE A 88 19.89 -4.66 2.85
CA ILE A 88 19.12 -4.69 1.60
C ILE A 88 18.65 -3.27 1.35
N THR A 89 19.10 -2.68 0.26
CA THR A 89 18.82 -1.28 -0.08
C THR A 89 18.11 -1.11 -1.41
N THR A 90 18.04 -2.17 -2.22
CA THR A 90 17.46 -2.16 -3.55
C THR A 90 16.54 -3.34 -3.78
N VAL A 91 15.62 -3.19 -4.73
CA VAL A 91 14.73 -4.28 -5.18
C VAL A 91 15.53 -5.43 -5.80
N ASP A 92 16.63 -5.13 -6.48
CA ASP A 92 17.49 -6.15 -7.07
C ASP A 92 18.15 -7.00 -5.96
N GLU A 93 18.72 -6.38 -4.92
CA GLU A 93 19.30 -7.10 -3.77
C GLU A 93 18.25 -7.93 -3.01
N TYR A 94 17.02 -7.42 -2.93
CA TYR A 94 15.91 -8.15 -2.34
C TYR A 94 15.64 -9.46 -3.10
N PHE A 95 15.45 -9.39 -4.42
CA PHE A 95 15.20 -10.58 -5.23
C PHE A 95 16.41 -11.49 -5.31
N ASP A 96 17.63 -10.98 -5.38
CA ASP A 96 18.86 -11.80 -5.34
C ASP A 96 18.94 -12.63 -4.06
N LEU A 97 18.51 -12.06 -2.93
CA LEU A 97 18.45 -12.81 -1.66
C LEU A 97 17.41 -13.93 -1.74
N LEU A 98 16.21 -13.65 -2.25
CA LEU A 98 15.16 -14.64 -2.37
C LEU A 98 15.52 -15.77 -3.35
N GLU A 99 16.14 -15.45 -4.48
CA GLU A 99 16.62 -16.43 -5.45
C GLU A 99 17.64 -17.39 -4.82
N ARG A 100 18.66 -16.85 -4.14
CA ARG A 100 19.69 -17.66 -3.46
C ARG A 100 19.08 -18.54 -2.36
N TYR A 101 18.11 -17.99 -1.63
CA TYR A 101 17.42 -18.78 -0.60
C TYR A 101 16.60 -19.90 -1.20
N GLN A 102 15.85 -19.64 -2.28
CA GLN A 102 15.04 -20.61 -2.99
C GLN A 102 15.90 -21.73 -3.60
N GLU A 103 17.04 -21.39 -4.19
CA GLU A 103 17.97 -22.38 -4.73
C GLU A 103 18.51 -23.32 -3.64
N ALA A 104 18.84 -22.78 -2.49
CA ALA A 104 19.34 -23.55 -1.36
C ALA A 104 18.26 -24.32 -0.60
N ASN A 105 17.02 -23.84 -0.63
CA ASN A 105 15.89 -24.37 0.14
C ASN A 105 14.63 -24.45 -0.74
N PRO A 106 14.60 -25.32 -1.76
CA PRO A 106 13.48 -25.39 -2.71
C PRO A 106 12.18 -25.86 -2.08
N CYS A 107 12.25 -26.56 -0.94
CA CYS A 107 11.11 -27.05 -0.18
C CYS A 107 11.26 -26.75 1.30
N LEU A 108 10.14 -26.68 1.99
CA LEU A 108 10.07 -26.66 3.44
C LEU A 108 10.43 -28.04 4.03
N GLU A 109 10.63 -28.11 5.34
CA GLU A 109 10.96 -29.35 6.05
C GLU A 109 9.90 -30.47 5.83
N ASN A 110 8.66 -30.09 5.64
CA ASN A 110 7.54 -31.01 5.36
C ASN A 110 7.45 -31.46 3.88
N GLY A 111 8.34 -30.96 3.03
CA GLY A 111 8.39 -31.28 1.60
C GLY A 111 7.51 -30.39 0.70
N THR A 112 6.76 -29.42 1.28
CA THR A 112 6.00 -28.46 0.50
C THR A 112 6.96 -27.49 -0.22
N PRO A 113 6.75 -27.19 -1.52
CA PRO A 113 7.54 -26.20 -2.23
C PRO A 113 7.51 -24.85 -1.53
N ASN A 114 8.68 -24.19 -1.44
CA ASN A 114 8.71 -22.79 -1.01
C ASN A 114 8.06 -21.90 -2.08
N ILE A 115 7.23 -20.95 -1.64
CA ILE A 115 6.75 -19.83 -2.47
C ILE A 115 7.74 -18.68 -2.25
N PRO A 116 8.58 -18.35 -3.25
CA PRO A 116 9.65 -17.38 -3.04
C PRO A 116 9.14 -15.95 -2.82
N PHE A 117 8.12 -15.56 -3.58
CA PHE A 117 7.53 -14.23 -3.51
C PHE A 117 6.04 -14.27 -3.86
N ALA A 118 5.22 -13.69 -3.03
CA ALA A 118 3.78 -13.56 -3.24
C ALA A 118 3.37 -12.09 -3.18
N ILE A 119 2.44 -11.70 -4.05
CA ILE A 119 1.85 -10.36 -4.08
C ILE A 119 0.35 -10.53 -3.89
N LEU A 120 -0.25 -9.73 -3.03
CA LEU A 120 -1.70 -9.71 -2.89
C LEU A 120 -2.31 -8.82 -3.97
N CYS A 121 -3.09 -9.44 -4.87
CA CYS A 121 -3.67 -8.76 -6.03
C CYS A 121 -5.20 -8.85 -6.11
N ASP A 122 -5.86 -9.35 -5.07
CA ASP A 122 -7.31 -9.57 -5.06
C ASP A 122 -8.07 -8.27 -4.77
N ASP A 123 -9.06 -7.98 -5.62
CA ASP A 123 -9.98 -6.85 -5.48
C ASP A 123 -9.23 -5.50 -5.28
N TRP A 124 -9.68 -4.67 -4.37
CA TRP A 124 -9.08 -3.37 -4.06
C TRP A 124 -7.62 -3.46 -3.56
N ARG A 125 -7.19 -4.63 -3.12
CA ARG A 125 -5.81 -4.90 -2.68
C ARG A 125 -4.79 -4.93 -3.81
N TYR A 126 -5.25 -4.81 -5.05
CA TYR A 126 -4.38 -4.70 -6.24
C TYR A 126 -3.36 -3.56 -6.12
N PHE A 127 -3.61 -2.57 -5.27
CA PHE A 127 -2.66 -1.51 -4.98
C PHE A 127 -1.31 -2.04 -4.42
N CYS A 128 -1.27 -3.21 -3.79
CA CYS A 128 -0.03 -3.85 -3.34
C CYS A 128 0.95 -4.14 -4.50
N LEU A 129 0.44 -4.30 -5.71
CA LEU A 129 1.24 -4.40 -6.93
C LEU A 129 1.48 -3.02 -7.56
N GLU A 130 0.45 -2.19 -7.65
CA GLU A 130 0.48 -0.95 -8.41
C GLU A 130 1.28 0.18 -7.76
N ASN A 131 1.16 0.34 -6.43
CA ASN A 131 1.69 1.52 -5.75
C ASN A 131 3.20 1.46 -5.48
N VAL A 132 3.84 0.31 -5.63
CA VAL A 132 5.25 0.13 -5.32
C VAL A 132 6.17 1.13 -6.02
N PRO A 133 6.00 1.47 -7.32
CA PRO A 133 6.87 2.43 -7.97
C PRO A 133 6.90 3.82 -7.32
N GLN A 134 5.77 4.31 -6.81
CA GLN A 134 5.73 5.62 -6.16
C GLN A 134 6.47 5.60 -4.82
N PHE A 135 6.39 4.51 -4.06
CA PHE A 135 7.18 4.36 -2.82
C PHE A 135 8.68 4.32 -3.10
N LEU A 136 9.09 3.61 -4.16
CA LEU A 136 10.48 3.53 -4.58
C LEU A 136 11.04 4.89 -4.98
N ASP A 137 10.21 5.80 -5.46
CA ASP A 137 10.56 7.19 -5.77
C ASP A 137 10.41 8.13 -4.56
N GLY A 138 10.00 7.61 -3.39
CA GLY A 138 9.89 8.38 -2.14
C GLY A 138 8.61 9.18 -2.01
N TYR A 139 7.59 8.91 -2.80
CA TYR A 139 6.28 9.54 -2.69
C TYR A 139 5.37 8.79 -1.71
N PRO A 140 4.45 9.48 -1.04
CA PRO A 140 3.48 8.84 -0.18
C PRO A 140 2.47 8.02 -1.00
N ASN A 141 1.86 7.03 -0.36
CA ASN A 141 0.74 6.29 -0.95
C ASN A 141 -0.52 7.17 -0.94
N ASP A 142 -0.72 7.92 -1.99
CA ASP A 142 -1.79 8.92 -2.07
C ASP A 142 -2.60 8.78 -3.37
N GLY A 143 -2.96 7.56 -3.70
CA GLY A 143 -3.81 7.24 -4.86
C GLY A 143 -3.04 6.90 -6.13
N SER A 144 -3.66 7.13 -7.28
CA SER A 144 -3.19 6.65 -8.59
C SER A 144 -2.26 7.60 -9.33
N CYS A 145 -1.78 8.64 -8.68
CA CYS A 145 -0.88 9.62 -9.30
C CYS A 145 0.10 10.19 -8.27
N ILE A 146 1.17 10.74 -8.79
CA ILE A 146 2.13 11.54 -8.04
C ILE A 146 1.82 13.01 -8.28
N VAL A 147 1.83 13.82 -7.23
CA VAL A 147 1.81 15.27 -7.34
C VAL A 147 3.21 15.79 -7.00
N ASP A 148 3.88 16.37 -7.98
CA ASP A 148 5.18 17.00 -7.75
C ASP A 148 4.99 18.22 -6.83
N PRO A 149 5.65 18.27 -5.67
CA PRO A 149 5.40 19.32 -4.67
C PRO A 149 5.89 20.71 -5.12
N ASP A 150 6.85 20.78 -6.03
CA ASP A 150 7.44 22.03 -6.48
C ASP A 150 6.69 22.64 -7.66
N THR A 151 6.26 21.79 -8.60
CA THR A 151 5.61 22.21 -9.83
C THR A 151 4.10 22.05 -9.82
N LEU A 152 3.55 21.32 -8.87
CA LEU A 152 2.15 20.91 -8.77
C LEU A 152 1.66 20.13 -10.01
N GLN A 153 2.58 19.52 -10.74
CA GLN A 153 2.23 18.65 -11.86
C GLN A 153 1.72 17.30 -11.33
N VAL A 154 0.63 16.85 -11.92
CA VAL A 154 0.11 15.51 -11.71
C VAL A 154 0.77 14.57 -12.69
N ILE A 155 1.39 13.51 -12.20
CA ILE A 155 2.14 12.53 -12.97
C ILE A 155 1.51 11.16 -12.73
N ASP A 156 1.15 10.47 -13.81
CA ASP A 156 0.84 9.04 -13.74
C ASP A 156 2.13 8.27 -13.43
N TYR A 157 2.23 7.69 -12.23
CA TYR A 157 3.44 7.01 -11.79
C TYR A 157 3.78 5.77 -12.62
N ASN A 158 2.81 5.16 -13.31
CA ASN A 158 3.05 4.04 -14.24
C ASN A 158 3.86 4.45 -15.48
N THR A 159 3.97 5.74 -15.76
CA THR A 159 4.78 6.26 -16.88
C THR A 159 6.23 6.54 -16.46
N THR A 160 6.59 6.39 -15.21
CA THR A 160 7.92 6.70 -14.68
C THR A 160 8.97 5.65 -15.07
N PRO A 161 10.25 6.02 -15.13
CA PRO A 161 11.34 5.05 -15.31
C PRO A 161 11.38 4.00 -14.19
N THR A 162 11.03 4.37 -12.97
CA THR A 162 10.99 3.47 -11.82
C THR A 162 9.90 2.42 -11.98
N ALA A 163 8.70 2.80 -12.40
CA ALA A 163 7.63 1.85 -12.70
C ALA A 163 8.06 0.85 -13.79
N LYS A 164 8.67 1.36 -14.87
CA LYS A 164 9.18 0.50 -15.92
C LYS A 164 10.20 -0.52 -15.41
N ARG A 165 11.18 -0.08 -14.61
CA ARG A 165 12.18 -0.99 -14.02
C ARG A 165 11.55 -2.01 -13.08
N TYR A 166 10.63 -1.57 -12.23
CA TYR A 166 9.94 -2.46 -11.29
C TYR A 166 9.17 -3.55 -12.01
N TYR A 167 8.32 -3.20 -12.98
CA TYR A 167 7.56 -4.21 -13.72
C TYR A 167 8.44 -5.09 -14.62
N GLN A 168 9.56 -4.57 -15.14
CA GLN A 168 10.54 -5.40 -15.83
C GLN A 168 11.15 -6.44 -14.87
N LYS A 169 11.54 -6.02 -13.65
CA LYS A 169 12.06 -6.93 -12.63
C LYS A 169 11.05 -8.00 -12.25
N LEU A 170 9.80 -7.63 -11.98
CA LEU A 170 8.75 -8.61 -11.70
C LEU A 170 8.55 -9.61 -12.85
N ASN A 171 8.61 -9.15 -14.10
CA ASN A 171 8.50 -10.04 -15.26
C ASN A 171 9.70 -11.00 -15.39
N GLU A 172 10.90 -10.55 -15.03
CA GLU A 172 12.09 -11.41 -14.97
C GLU A 172 11.92 -12.48 -13.89
N GLU A 173 11.49 -12.08 -12.69
CA GLU A 173 11.25 -12.99 -11.58
C GLU A 173 10.13 -13.99 -11.85
N TYR A 174 9.05 -13.57 -12.50
CA TYR A 174 7.99 -14.45 -12.97
C TYR A 174 8.52 -15.50 -13.93
N LYS A 175 9.37 -15.13 -14.89
CA LYS A 175 9.98 -16.09 -15.84
C LYS A 175 10.94 -17.07 -15.19
N LYS A 176 11.53 -16.70 -14.06
CA LYS A 176 12.38 -17.59 -13.24
C LYS A 176 11.56 -18.53 -12.35
N GLY A 177 10.24 -18.31 -12.23
CA GLY A 177 9.38 -19.05 -11.33
C GLY A 177 9.42 -18.58 -9.89
N MET A 178 9.95 -17.36 -9.64
CA MET A 178 9.97 -16.74 -8.31
C MET A 178 8.61 -16.19 -7.91
N ILE A 179 7.75 -15.88 -8.88
CA ILE A 179 6.38 -15.44 -8.70
C ILE A 179 5.47 -16.50 -9.31
N SER A 180 4.53 -17.01 -8.51
CA SER A 180 3.55 -18.00 -8.98
C SER A 180 2.53 -17.37 -9.95
N PRO A 181 2.12 -18.09 -11.01
CA PRO A 181 0.98 -17.68 -11.85
C PRO A 181 -0.31 -17.48 -11.07
N GLU A 182 -0.51 -18.24 -10.00
CA GLU A 182 -1.68 -18.17 -9.12
C GLU A 182 -1.76 -16.81 -8.41
N THR A 183 -0.65 -16.12 -8.18
CA THR A 183 -0.57 -14.79 -7.53
C THR A 183 -1.60 -13.79 -8.06
N PHE A 184 -1.95 -13.86 -9.35
CA PHE A 184 -2.92 -12.97 -9.99
C PHE A 184 -4.34 -13.52 -10.03
N LEU A 185 -4.56 -14.70 -9.49
CA LEU A 185 -5.83 -15.43 -9.51
C LEU A 185 -6.35 -15.73 -8.11
N ASP A 186 -5.45 -15.75 -7.13
CA ASP A 186 -5.76 -16.09 -5.74
C ASP A 186 -6.68 -15.03 -5.11
N THR A 187 -7.70 -15.53 -4.43
CA THR A 187 -8.49 -14.70 -3.51
C THR A 187 -7.66 -14.30 -2.29
N TYR A 188 -8.15 -13.35 -1.52
CA TYR A 188 -7.51 -12.97 -0.27
C TYR A 188 -7.34 -14.14 0.69
N GLU A 189 -8.35 -14.99 0.80
CA GLU A 189 -8.33 -16.19 1.64
C GLU A 189 -7.26 -17.18 1.18
N GLU A 190 -7.16 -17.47 -0.12
CA GLU A 190 -6.13 -18.34 -0.69
C GLU A 190 -4.73 -17.77 -0.48
N TYR A 191 -4.53 -16.46 -0.68
CA TYR A 191 -3.27 -15.79 -0.39
C TYR A 191 -2.86 -15.94 1.08
N LEU A 192 -3.80 -15.84 2.03
CA LEU A 192 -3.53 -16.07 3.44
C LEU A 192 -3.18 -17.54 3.73
N GLU A 193 -3.88 -18.48 3.13
CA GLU A 193 -3.61 -19.91 3.28
C GLU A 193 -2.20 -20.26 2.76
N ASP A 194 -1.81 -19.75 1.61
CA ASP A 194 -0.49 -19.95 1.02
C ASP A 194 0.63 -19.38 1.91
N ARG A 195 0.39 -18.25 2.57
CA ARG A 195 1.34 -17.64 3.50
C ARG A 195 1.45 -18.37 4.82
N LEU A 196 0.36 -18.88 5.34
CA LEU A 196 0.26 -19.47 6.68
C LEU A 196 0.50 -20.98 6.67
N SER A 197 -0.11 -21.68 5.72
CA SER A 197 -0.11 -23.13 5.66
C SER A 197 1.29 -23.76 5.54
N PRO A 198 2.22 -23.24 4.70
CA PRO A 198 3.53 -23.83 4.58
C PRO A 198 4.43 -23.62 5.79
N THR A 199 4.20 -22.58 6.57
CA THR A 199 5.08 -22.19 7.69
C THR A 199 4.64 -22.73 9.04
N GLY A 200 3.38 -23.20 9.13
CA GLY A 200 2.77 -23.55 10.42
C GLY A 200 2.59 -22.36 11.36
N LEU A 201 2.78 -21.14 10.86
CA LEU A 201 2.60 -19.90 11.62
C LEU A 201 1.12 -19.53 11.69
N THR A 202 0.72 -18.99 12.80
CA THR A 202 -0.59 -18.36 12.96
C THR A 202 -0.53 -16.89 12.60
N LEU A 203 -1.69 -16.25 12.37
CA LEU A 203 -1.78 -14.81 12.12
C LEU A 203 -1.10 -13.96 13.21
N ASP A 204 -1.05 -14.46 14.44
CA ASP A 204 -0.43 -13.78 15.59
C ASP A 204 1.12 -13.92 15.59
N GLU A 205 1.68 -14.73 14.71
CA GLU A 205 3.12 -15.01 14.61
C GLU A 205 3.76 -14.36 13.36
N LEU A 206 2.96 -13.63 12.57
CA LEU A 206 3.41 -12.80 11.44
C LEU A 206 3.65 -11.38 11.88
#